data_7b7d68ac0100020b5dba995ab0fed73b
#
_entry.id   7b7d68ac0100020b5dba995ab0fed73b
#
_cell.length_a   1.000
_cell.length_b   1.000
_cell.length_c   1.000
_cell.angle_alpha   90.00
_cell.angle_beta   90.00
_cell.angle_gamma   90.00
#
_symmetry.space_group_name_H-M   'P 1'
#
loop_
_entity.id
_entity.type
_entity.pdbx_description
1 polymer ?
#
loop_
_entity_poly.entity_id
_entity_poly.type
_entity_poly.pdbx_seq_one_letter_code
_entity_poly.pdbx_strand_id
1 'polypeptide(L)'
;NTIGTANTYPASGLAGGEQVVVVTINYRLGFLGWMSHPALRTADRDPLDASGNYANLDMIAALRWVQDNIANFGGDPDNVTIFGESAGGRNVYALLASPLAKGLFHRAIAQSGSVSTTPRWRAENFHDDAQPGQSLSAREWLSLQLQHAGRARDPAAGKAMQLLMSDEEV
;
A
#
# COMPACT_ATOMS: atom_id res chain seq x y z
N ASN A 1 -0.95 -7.11 2.68
CA ASN A 1 -1.91 -6.86 3.76
C ASN A 1 -3.33 -6.89 3.19
N THR A 2 -4.14 -7.84 3.64
CA THR A 2 -5.49 -8.08 3.08
C THR A 2 -6.60 -7.87 4.10
N ILE A 3 -6.28 -7.82 5.37
CA ILE A 3 -7.23 -7.63 6.49
C ILE A 3 -6.61 -6.75 7.56
N GLY A 4 -7.44 -6.18 8.40
CA GLY A 4 -7.07 -5.39 9.56
C GLY A 4 -7.85 -4.08 9.62
N THR A 5 -8.07 -3.62 10.82
CA THR A 5 -8.69 -2.33 11.12
C THR A 5 -8.08 -1.77 12.40
N ALA A 6 -8.01 -0.45 12.51
CA ALA A 6 -7.50 0.23 13.69
C ALA A 6 -8.18 -0.23 14.99
N ASN A 7 -9.47 -0.57 14.92
CA ASN A 7 -10.25 -1.07 16.08
C ASN A 7 -9.76 -2.43 16.61
N THR A 8 -9.03 -3.21 15.82
CA THR A 8 -8.47 -4.51 16.22
C THR A 8 -7.26 -4.34 17.14
N TYR A 9 -6.69 -3.15 17.19
CA TYR A 9 -5.48 -2.84 17.95
C TYR A 9 -5.76 -1.75 19.01
N PRO A 10 -6.49 -2.09 20.10
CA PRO A 10 -6.82 -1.10 21.12
C PRO A 10 -5.54 -0.64 21.83
N ALA A 11 -5.30 0.65 21.80
CA ALA A 11 -4.11 1.26 22.36
C ALA A 11 -4.31 1.82 23.79
N SER A 12 -5.49 1.59 24.38
CA SER A 12 -5.87 2.16 25.69
C SER A 12 -4.92 1.77 26.81
N GLY A 13 -4.40 0.54 26.81
CA GLY A 13 -3.41 0.09 27.79
C GLY A 13 -2.10 0.90 27.72
N LEU A 14 -1.58 1.11 26.52
CA LEU A 14 -0.37 1.88 26.31
C LEU A 14 -0.60 3.37 26.57
N ALA A 15 -1.68 3.94 26.05
CA ALA A 15 -1.99 5.35 26.25
C ALA A 15 -2.29 5.71 27.71
N GLY A 16 -3.00 4.84 28.45
CA GLY A 16 -3.37 5.09 29.84
C GLY A 16 -2.24 4.84 30.84
N GLY A 17 -1.28 3.94 30.51
CA GLY A 17 -0.19 3.58 31.41
C GLY A 17 1.06 4.46 31.28
N GLU A 18 1.36 4.95 30.08
CA GLU A 18 2.68 5.51 29.76
C GLU A 18 2.64 7.00 29.36
N GLN A 19 1.50 7.67 29.52
CA GLN A 19 1.32 9.09 29.15
C GLN A 19 1.75 9.41 27.72
N VAL A 20 1.36 8.55 26.77
CA VAL A 20 1.62 8.71 25.35
C VAL A 20 0.33 8.84 24.57
N VAL A 21 0.35 9.62 23.49
CA VAL A 21 -0.73 9.65 22.50
C VAL A 21 -0.49 8.52 21.50
N VAL A 22 -1.47 7.65 21.33
CA VAL A 22 -1.39 6.55 20.35
C VAL A 22 -2.35 6.82 19.20
N VAL A 23 -1.82 6.82 17.99
CA VAL A 23 -2.59 6.98 16.76
C VAL A 23 -2.58 5.67 16.00
N THR A 24 -3.77 5.12 15.76
CA THR A 24 -3.97 3.94 14.90
C THR A 24 -4.62 4.38 13.61
N ILE A 25 -4.17 3.81 12.48
CA ILE A 25 -4.58 4.26 11.16
C ILE A 25 -5.20 3.12 10.35
N ASN A 26 -6.10 3.46 9.42
CA ASN A 26 -6.66 2.56 8.43
C ASN A 26 -6.12 2.95 7.04
N TYR A 27 -5.02 2.34 6.61
CA TYR A 27 -4.50 2.48 5.26
C TYR A 27 -5.17 1.48 4.31
N ARG A 28 -5.19 1.76 3.02
CA ARG A 28 -5.79 0.88 2.01
C ARG A 28 -5.16 -0.51 2.01
N LEU A 29 -5.97 -1.52 1.78
CA LEU A 29 -5.58 -2.93 1.84
C LEU A 29 -5.74 -3.61 0.47
N GLY A 30 -5.10 -4.78 0.32
CA GLY A 30 -5.22 -5.63 -0.87
C GLY A 30 -4.81 -4.89 -2.15
N PHE A 31 -5.53 -5.10 -3.23
CA PHE A 31 -5.27 -4.43 -4.52
C PHE A 31 -5.41 -2.92 -4.43
N LEU A 32 -6.35 -2.41 -3.64
CA LEU A 32 -6.51 -0.95 -3.46
C LEU A 32 -5.29 -0.29 -2.82
N GLY A 33 -4.51 -1.04 -2.05
CA GLY A 33 -3.31 -0.53 -1.40
C GLY A 33 -2.01 -0.76 -2.18
N TRP A 34 -1.94 -1.84 -2.97
CA TRP A 34 -0.68 -2.30 -3.58
C TRP A 34 -0.82 -2.82 -5.02
N MET A 35 -1.71 -2.29 -5.84
CA MET A 35 -1.82 -2.65 -7.24
C MET A 35 -0.95 -1.75 -8.11
N SER A 36 -0.05 -2.35 -8.90
CA SER A 36 0.65 -1.66 -9.98
C SER A 36 0.18 -2.23 -11.31
N HIS A 37 -0.33 -1.36 -12.20
CA HIS A 37 -0.76 -1.73 -13.54
C HIS A 37 -0.18 -0.75 -14.58
N PRO A 38 0.24 -1.20 -15.77
CA PRO A 38 0.81 -0.32 -16.81
C PRO A 38 -0.11 0.84 -17.18
N ALA A 39 -1.41 0.62 -17.31
CA ALA A 39 -2.41 1.64 -17.66
C ALA A 39 -2.53 2.78 -16.63
N LEU A 40 -2.02 2.60 -15.41
CA LEU A 40 -2.00 3.67 -14.40
C LEU A 40 -0.84 4.66 -14.60
N ARG A 41 0.09 4.37 -15.53
CA ARG A 41 1.29 5.18 -15.81
C ARG A 41 1.15 5.98 -17.09
N THR A 42 0.19 6.86 -17.16
CA THR A 42 0.04 7.80 -18.26
C THR A 42 0.87 9.07 -18.02
N ALA A 43 1.24 9.77 -19.09
CA ALA A 43 2.14 10.92 -19.00
C ALA A 43 1.54 12.13 -18.24
N ASP A 44 0.23 12.16 -18.09
CA ASP A 44 -0.55 13.20 -17.43
C ASP A 44 -0.82 12.93 -15.95
N ARG A 45 -0.48 11.73 -15.45
CA ARG A 45 -0.66 11.36 -14.03
C ARG A 45 0.59 11.62 -13.21
N ASP A 46 0.38 11.98 -11.94
CA ASP A 46 1.48 12.03 -10.97
C ASP A 46 2.13 10.63 -10.86
N PRO A 47 3.47 10.53 -10.97
CA PRO A 47 4.18 9.26 -10.79
C PRO A 47 3.88 8.55 -9.47
N LEU A 48 3.48 9.27 -8.42
CA LEU A 48 3.06 8.69 -7.14
C LEU A 48 1.71 7.97 -7.26
N ASP A 49 0.78 8.51 -8.05
CA ASP A 49 -0.52 7.88 -8.31
C ASP A 49 -0.38 6.57 -9.11
N ALA A 50 0.71 6.43 -9.86
CA ALA A 50 1.02 5.23 -10.63
C ALA A 50 2.04 4.29 -9.93
N SER A 51 2.39 4.57 -8.68
CA SER A 51 3.49 3.87 -7.98
C SER A 51 3.13 2.44 -7.57
N GLY A 52 1.85 2.12 -7.42
CA GLY A 52 1.38 0.87 -6.83
C GLY A 52 1.63 0.77 -5.31
N ASN A 53 2.01 1.86 -4.65
CA ASN A 53 2.33 1.92 -3.23
C ASN A 53 1.32 2.77 -2.44
N TYR A 54 0.05 2.72 -2.80
CA TYR A 54 -0.99 3.59 -2.26
C TYR A 54 -1.13 3.50 -0.74
N ALA A 55 -1.00 2.30 -0.16
CA ALA A 55 -1.03 2.12 1.29
C ALA A 55 0.18 2.79 1.99
N ASN A 56 1.36 2.82 1.35
CA ASN A 56 2.50 3.56 1.86
C ASN A 56 2.25 5.07 1.81
N LEU A 57 1.59 5.56 0.75
CA LEU A 57 1.20 6.96 0.63
C LEU A 57 0.14 7.34 1.68
N ASP A 58 -0.80 6.44 1.99
CA ASP A 58 -1.78 6.64 3.07
C ASP A 58 -1.09 6.79 4.43
N MET A 59 -0.10 5.95 4.72
CA MET A 59 0.69 6.04 5.96
C MET A 59 1.51 7.33 6.03
N ILE A 60 2.08 7.79 4.92
CA ILE A 60 2.80 9.06 4.84
C ILE A 60 1.83 10.24 5.06
N ALA A 61 0.64 10.17 4.48
CA ALA A 61 -0.40 11.18 4.72
C ALA A 61 -0.83 11.23 6.19
N ALA A 62 -0.98 10.07 6.83
CA ALA A 62 -1.27 9.99 8.27
C ALA A 62 -0.15 10.57 9.12
N LEU A 63 1.13 10.34 8.77
CA LEU A 63 2.27 10.92 9.48
C LEU A 63 2.31 12.45 9.31
N ARG A 64 2.00 12.98 8.13
CA ARG A 64 1.86 14.43 7.93
C ARG A 64 0.75 15.00 8.80
N TRP A 65 -0.40 14.32 8.84
CA TRP A 65 -1.49 14.72 9.72
C TRP A 65 -1.06 14.75 11.20
N VAL A 66 -0.27 13.77 11.64
CA VAL A 66 0.30 13.76 13.01
C VAL A 66 1.18 14.98 13.24
N GLN A 67 2.08 15.30 12.31
CA GLN A 67 2.92 16.49 12.41
C GLN A 67 2.10 17.78 12.57
N ASP A 68 1.02 17.90 11.80
CA ASP A 68 0.21 19.12 11.73
C ASP A 68 -0.76 19.25 12.92
N ASN A 69 -1.15 18.13 13.57
CA ASN A 69 -2.31 18.15 14.47
C ASN A 69 -2.05 17.59 15.87
N ILE A 70 -1.02 16.76 16.07
CA ILE A 70 -0.90 15.96 17.30
C ILE A 70 -0.75 16.80 18.58
N ALA A 71 -0.24 18.02 18.45
CA ALA A 71 -0.13 18.96 19.58
C ALA A 71 -1.51 19.31 20.19
N ASN A 72 -2.56 19.33 19.37
CA ASN A 72 -3.94 19.57 19.83
C ASN A 72 -4.49 18.42 20.70
N PHE A 73 -3.83 17.26 20.66
CA PHE A 73 -4.16 16.06 21.44
C PHE A 73 -3.16 15.83 22.60
N GLY A 74 -2.29 16.82 22.88
CA GLY A 74 -1.27 16.72 23.92
C GLY A 74 -0.03 15.93 23.51
N GLY A 75 0.12 15.56 22.24
CA GLY A 75 1.30 14.91 21.69
C GLY A 75 2.37 15.89 21.25
N ASP A 76 3.58 15.39 21.07
CA ASP A 76 4.74 16.14 20.61
C ASP A 76 5.07 15.74 19.17
N PRO A 77 4.91 16.65 18.18
CA PRO A 77 5.24 16.37 16.78
C PRO A 77 6.74 16.10 16.57
N ASP A 78 7.61 16.59 17.44
CA ASP A 78 9.04 16.35 17.37
C ASP A 78 9.48 15.05 18.09
N ASN A 79 8.53 14.27 18.60
CA ASN A 79 8.79 13.02 19.32
C ASN A 79 7.90 11.87 18.84
N VAL A 80 7.84 11.65 17.54
CA VAL A 80 6.99 10.62 16.90
C VAL A 80 7.75 9.30 16.77
N THR A 81 7.17 8.22 17.28
CA THR A 81 7.66 6.84 17.11
C THR A 81 6.66 6.06 16.26
N ILE A 82 7.11 5.48 15.15
CA ILE A 82 6.32 4.53 14.38
C ILE A 82 6.60 3.11 14.86
N PHE A 83 5.57 2.28 14.92
CA PHE A 83 5.77 0.87 15.28
C PHE A 83 4.76 -0.04 14.57
N GLY A 84 5.14 -1.30 14.41
CA GLY A 84 4.27 -2.28 13.76
C GLY A 84 4.80 -3.70 13.87
N GLU A 85 3.87 -4.66 13.84
CA GLU A 85 4.14 -6.09 13.92
C GLU A 85 3.80 -6.76 12.58
N SER A 86 4.56 -7.78 12.18
CA SER A 86 4.37 -8.58 10.96
C SER A 86 4.24 -7.71 9.71
N ALA A 87 3.07 -7.60 9.13
CA ALA A 87 2.79 -6.69 8.03
C ALA A 87 3.04 -5.22 8.40
N GLY A 88 2.71 -4.81 9.63
CA GLY A 88 3.04 -3.49 10.17
C GLY A 88 4.55 -3.27 10.28
N GLY A 89 5.32 -4.30 10.67
CA GLY A 89 6.78 -4.26 10.67
C GLY A 89 7.37 -4.04 9.27
N ARG A 90 6.79 -4.67 8.22
CA ARG A 90 7.17 -4.39 6.81
C ARG A 90 6.88 -2.95 6.41
N ASN A 91 5.74 -2.42 6.84
CA ASN A 91 5.36 -1.03 6.58
C ASN A 91 6.34 -0.04 7.26
N VAL A 92 6.79 -0.34 8.49
CA VAL A 92 7.84 0.43 9.16
C VAL A 92 9.12 0.46 8.33
N TYR A 93 9.57 -0.68 7.80
CA TYR A 93 10.74 -0.71 6.91
C TYR A 93 10.51 0.08 5.61
N ALA A 94 9.32 0.01 5.03
CA ALA A 94 8.98 0.79 3.84
C ALA A 94 9.05 2.31 4.11
N LEU A 95 8.56 2.75 5.27
CA LEU A 95 8.63 4.16 5.69
C LEU A 95 10.07 4.60 5.96
N LEU A 96 10.90 3.75 6.59
CA LEU A 96 12.33 4.02 6.80
C LEU A 96 13.09 4.20 5.48
N ALA A 97 12.71 3.44 4.45
CA ALA A 97 13.32 3.52 3.13
C ALA A 97 12.75 4.63 2.24
N SER A 98 11.61 5.22 2.60
CA SER A 98 10.90 6.20 1.77
C SER A 98 11.44 7.61 1.98
N PRO A 99 11.95 8.28 0.92
CA PRO A 99 12.33 9.69 1.01
C PRO A 99 11.16 10.61 1.40
N LEU A 100 9.92 10.21 1.05
CA LEU A 100 8.71 10.98 1.34
C LEU A 100 8.32 10.98 2.83
N ALA A 101 8.84 10.02 3.60
CA ALA A 101 8.61 9.91 5.03
C ALA A 101 9.73 10.58 5.87
N LYS A 102 10.76 11.10 5.20
CA LYS A 102 11.89 11.75 5.87
C LYS A 102 11.42 12.94 6.71
N GLY A 103 11.79 12.92 8.00
CA GLY A 103 11.46 13.97 8.95
C GLY A 103 10.05 13.89 9.55
N LEU A 104 9.23 12.90 9.16
CA LEU A 104 7.88 12.72 9.70
C LEU A 104 7.82 11.87 10.98
N PHE A 105 8.92 11.21 11.33
CA PHE A 105 9.05 10.43 12.56
C PHE A 105 10.50 10.41 13.04
N HIS A 106 10.70 10.09 14.32
CA HIS A 106 11.99 10.20 15.02
C HIS A 106 12.53 8.84 15.45
N ARG A 107 11.65 7.85 15.67
CA ARG A 107 12.00 6.50 16.10
C ARG A 107 11.13 5.47 15.40
N ALA A 108 11.64 4.26 15.30
CA ALA A 108 10.92 3.16 14.64
C ALA A 108 11.13 1.85 15.40
N ILE A 109 10.05 1.07 15.55
CA ILE A 109 10.07 -0.27 16.12
C ILE A 109 9.40 -1.22 15.11
N ALA A 110 10.18 -2.13 14.54
CA ALA A 110 9.68 -3.15 13.62
C ALA A 110 9.74 -4.53 14.29
N GLN A 111 8.59 -5.13 14.54
CA GLN A 111 8.48 -6.43 15.17
C GLN A 111 8.10 -7.48 14.13
N SER A 112 8.85 -8.57 14.04
CA SER A 112 8.57 -9.71 13.13
C SER A 112 8.34 -9.28 11.67
N GLY A 113 8.91 -8.17 11.24
CA GLY A 113 8.86 -7.66 9.89
C GLY A 113 10.07 -8.08 9.07
N SER A 114 10.00 -7.90 7.76
CA SER A 114 11.12 -8.08 6.85
C SER A 114 11.10 -7.03 5.75
N VAL A 115 12.26 -6.68 5.22
CA VAL A 115 12.35 -5.90 3.98
C VAL A 115 11.99 -6.82 2.83
N SER A 116 10.94 -6.47 2.09
CA SER A 116 10.59 -7.19 0.87
C SER A 116 10.14 -6.22 -0.20
N THR A 117 10.63 -6.42 -1.41
CA THR A 117 10.22 -5.67 -2.59
C THR A 117 9.77 -6.64 -3.67
N THR A 118 8.85 -6.21 -4.51
CA THR A 118 8.42 -6.97 -5.68
C THR A 118 8.83 -6.18 -6.92
N PRO A 119 9.63 -6.77 -7.83
CA PRO A 119 9.93 -6.12 -9.09
C PRO A 119 8.64 -5.82 -9.85
N ARG A 120 8.59 -4.70 -10.55
CA ARG A 120 7.39 -4.24 -11.26
C ARG A 120 6.86 -5.28 -12.24
N TRP A 121 7.72 -5.88 -13.06
CA TRP A 121 7.33 -6.93 -14.00
C TRP A 121 6.62 -8.09 -13.32
N ARG A 122 7.07 -8.48 -12.11
CA ARG A 122 6.44 -9.56 -11.34
C ARG A 122 5.06 -9.18 -10.82
N ALA A 123 4.84 -7.92 -10.49
CA ALA A 123 3.55 -7.42 -10.02
C ALA A 123 2.54 -7.23 -11.16
N GLU A 124 3.00 -6.99 -12.39
CA GLU A 124 2.17 -6.54 -13.49
C GLU A 124 1.95 -7.57 -14.60
N ASN A 125 3.01 -8.30 -14.99
CA ASN A 125 3.00 -9.14 -16.18
C ASN A 125 2.07 -10.36 -16.04
N PHE A 126 1.64 -10.89 -17.18
CA PHE A 126 1.00 -12.21 -17.24
C PHE A 126 2.01 -13.30 -16.89
N HIS A 127 1.51 -14.45 -16.40
CA HIS A 127 2.36 -15.59 -16.03
C HIS A 127 3.07 -16.23 -17.23
N ASP A 128 2.56 -16.04 -18.43
CA ASP A 128 3.08 -16.56 -19.71
C ASP A 128 3.86 -15.54 -20.53
N ASP A 129 4.13 -14.35 -19.98
CA ASP A 129 5.02 -13.37 -20.60
C ASP A 129 6.49 -13.83 -20.55
N ALA A 130 7.36 -13.27 -21.39
CA ALA A 130 8.80 -13.56 -21.41
C ALA A 130 9.49 -13.32 -20.06
N GLN A 131 9.00 -12.37 -19.26
CA GLN A 131 9.28 -12.22 -17.84
C GLN A 131 7.98 -12.49 -17.07
N PRO A 132 7.78 -13.72 -16.55
CA PRO A 132 6.52 -14.13 -15.96
C PRO A 132 6.16 -13.32 -14.71
N GLY A 133 4.93 -12.81 -14.68
CA GLY A 133 4.34 -12.23 -13.49
C GLY A 133 4.03 -13.28 -12.42
N GLN A 134 3.68 -12.81 -11.23
CA GLN A 134 3.14 -13.69 -10.19
C GLN A 134 1.71 -14.13 -10.52
N SER A 135 1.25 -15.21 -9.90
CA SER A 135 -0.06 -15.85 -10.18
C SER A 135 -1.29 -14.94 -10.05
N LEU A 136 -1.18 -13.84 -9.33
CA LEU A 136 -2.20 -12.78 -9.22
C LEU A 136 -1.54 -11.42 -9.45
N SER A 137 -0.82 -11.27 -10.55
CA SER A 137 -0.36 -9.96 -11.00
C SER A 137 -1.56 -9.04 -11.32
N ALA A 138 -1.32 -7.75 -11.51
CA ALA A 138 -2.39 -6.81 -11.82
C ALA A 138 -3.15 -7.18 -13.10
N ARG A 139 -2.44 -7.64 -14.14
CA ARG A 139 -3.06 -8.08 -15.40
C ARG A 139 -3.83 -9.39 -15.24
N GLU A 140 -3.30 -10.35 -14.49
CA GLU A 140 -4.02 -11.59 -14.18
C GLU A 140 -5.31 -11.30 -13.39
N TRP A 141 -5.22 -10.45 -12.39
CA TRP A 141 -6.38 -10.04 -11.61
C TRP A 141 -7.44 -9.35 -12.48
N LEU A 142 -7.04 -8.42 -13.37
CA LEU A 142 -7.98 -7.75 -14.27
C LEU A 142 -8.64 -8.75 -15.23
N SER A 143 -7.90 -9.75 -15.76
CA SER A 143 -8.50 -10.82 -16.56
C SER A 143 -9.62 -11.55 -15.82
N LEU A 144 -9.40 -11.86 -14.53
CA LEU A 144 -10.43 -12.47 -13.68
C LEU A 144 -11.62 -11.53 -13.47
N GLN A 145 -11.39 -10.22 -13.28
CA GLN A 145 -12.49 -9.27 -13.14
C GLN A 145 -13.33 -9.15 -14.42
N LEU A 146 -12.69 -9.12 -15.59
CA LEU A 146 -13.39 -9.13 -16.88
C LEU A 146 -14.23 -10.40 -17.06
N GLN A 147 -13.73 -11.55 -16.60
CA GLN A 147 -14.48 -12.81 -16.62
C GLN A 147 -15.67 -12.76 -15.66
N HIS A 148 -15.47 -12.31 -14.41
CA HIS A 148 -16.56 -12.17 -13.44
C HIS A 148 -17.65 -11.18 -13.88
N ALA A 149 -17.25 -10.13 -14.59
CA ALA A 149 -18.19 -9.16 -15.19
C ALA A 149 -18.90 -9.67 -16.45
N GLY A 150 -18.63 -10.92 -16.87
CA GLY A 150 -19.21 -11.50 -18.10
C GLY A 150 -18.67 -10.89 -19.38
N ARG A 151 -17.60 -10.08 -19.33
CA ARG A 151 -16.96 -9.46 -20.49
C ARG A 151 -15.98 -10.39 -21.21
N ALA A 152 -15.43 -11.36 -20.50
CA ALA A 152 -14.55 -12.40 -21.05
C ALA A 152 -15.06 -13.79 -20.64
N ARG A 153 -15.01 -14.76 -21.56
CA ARG A 153 -15.45 -16.14 -21.28
C ARG A 153 -14.46 -16.94 -20.42
N ASP A 154 -13.20 -16.60 -20.50
CA ASP A 154 -12.09 -17.28 -19.82
C ASP A 154 -10.91 -16.30 -19.63
N PRO A 155 -9.87 -16.65 -18.85
CA PRO A 155 -8.71 -15.78 -18.63
C PRO A 155 -7.95 -15.41 -19.91
N ALA A 156 -7.87 -16.32 -20.90
CA ALA A 156 -7.20 -16.06 -22.17
C ALA A 156 -7.93 -14.97 -22.98
N ALA A 157 -9.27 -15.03 -22.99
CA ALA A 157 -10.10 -13.97 -23.58
C ALA A 157 -9.94 -12.65 -22.83
N GLY A 158 -9.82 -12.69 -21.47
CA GLY A 158 -9.53 -11.53 -20.66
C GLY A 158 -8.17 -10.90 -20.99
N LYS A 159 -7.14 -11.72 -21.17
CA LYS A 159 -5.82 -11.26 -21.62
C LYS A 159 -5.89 -10.60 -22.99
N ALA A 160 -6.52 -11.27 -23.98
CA ALA A 160 -6.66 -10.74 -25.34
C ALA A 160 -7.42 -9.40 -25.33
N MET A 161 -8.45 -9.27 -24.50
CA MET A 161 -9.23 -8.04 -24.37
C MET A 161 -8.37 -6.89 -23.81
N GLN A 162 -7.60 -7.14 -22.74
CA GLN A 162 -6.70 -6.11 -22.16
C GLN A 162 -5.67 -5.58 -23.16
N LEU A 163 -5.18 -6.43 -24.08
CA LEU A 163 -4.22 -6.01 -25.10
C LEU A 163 -4.84 -5.09 -26.17
N LEU A 164 -6.16 -5.05 -26.25
CA LEU A 164 -6.92 -4.21 -27.18
C LEU A 164 -7.55 -2.99 -26.53
N MET A 165 -7.60 -2.95 -25.19
CA MET A 165 -8.15 -1.82 -24.44
C MET A 165 -7.17 -0.67 -24.43
N SER A 166 -7.69 0.55 -24.49
CA SER A 166 -6.92 1.76 -24.18
C SER A 166 -6.63 1.83 -22.67
N ASP A 167 -5.65 2.64 -22.29
CA ASP A 167 -5.30 2.87 -20.88
C ASP A 167 -6.47 3.45 -20.07
N GLU A 168 -7.42 4.15 -20.72
CA GLU A 168 -8.63 4.69 -20.09
C GLU A 168 -9.71 3.62 -19.82
N GLU A 169 -9.70 2.51 -20.58
CA GLU A 169 -10.68 1.42 -20.47
C GLU A 169 -10.25 0.33 -19.48
N VAL A 170 -8.98 0.31 -19.08
CA VAL A 170 -8.38 -0.58 -18.09
C VAL A 170 -8.57 -0.04 -16.68
#